data_b53c256007d2e7de1674a7bdefc30ef3
#
_entry.id   b53c256007d2e7de1674a7bdefc30ef3
#
_cell.length_a   1.000
_cell.length_b   1.000
_cell.length_c   1.000
_cell.angle_alpha   90.00
_cell.angle_beta   90.00
_cell.angle_gamma   90.00
#
_symmetry.space_group_name_H-M   'P 1'
#
loop_
_entity.id
_entity.type
_entity.pdbx_description
1 polymer ?
#
loop_
_entity_poly.entity_id
_entity_poly.type
_entity_poly.pdbx_seq_one_letter_code
_entity_poly.pdbx_strand_id
1 'polypeptide(L)'
;MPKSGKSEAASKMTPEVSAPAKETPADELPQPDNANAEVIPDAAQMEHILELPKATCLLLSLAKNAGLSANSSSELTYKGKEFLLDAYQIALKNKTLQINIQKNKITFPMEEPDSGFHAVGVLTRSPAWEYGWKFNYLTENTSGAEKSEVKEKIPPKPLTALEHLERCGYRIVQQVVPKKLPPIAVQRMAWKTGEALCDPVVVDFLQFIRTHMQSDGSFSFRIPKGTSKNSFATLSEIAQTWDKMGLFASIVIYPQNIVYELAQNETVRHFLSGKWLELFVEHQVQQILNRYQEEQGAEVSLCSNVILSEAASAGSTHELDVAFSINGKFFWVEAKSSSRSIDYGKYAALCEKLKVTSDRLLLVNSDLSVEECEGVSYFWNYRVANCATITGELENMVAKQIETAGKAVPSTD
;
A
#
# COMPACT_ATOMS: atom_id res chain seq x y z
N MET A 1 -12.16 -4.37 -70.43
CA MET A 1 -12.88 -3.28 -71.07
C MET A 1 -13.76 -2.56 -70.10
N PRO A 2 -13.80 -1.25 -70.09
CA PRO A 2 -14.11 -0.36 -68.97
C PRO A 2 -15.49 0.30 -69.10
N LYS A 3 -15.92 0.98 -68.06
CA LYS A 3 -16.70 2.23 -68.04
C LYS A 3 -16.79 2.74 -66.65
N SER A 4 -16.10 3.79 -66.21
CA SER A 4 -16.30 5.25 -66.48
C SER A 4 -17.62 5.82 -65.96
N GLY A 5 -17.50 6.78 -65.09
CA GLY A 5 -18.48 7.77 -64.68
C GLY A 5 -18.04 8.47 -63.39
N LYS A 6 -17.27 9.55 -63.48
CA LYS A 6 -17.56 10.99 -63.40
C LYS A 6 -18.37 11.35 -62.12
N SER A 7 -17.82 12.06 -61.18
CA SER A 7 -17.50 13.48 -61.08
C SER A 7 -18.68 14.33 -60.62
N GLU A 8 -18.50 15.01 -59.53
CA GLU A 8 -18.97 16.40 -59.24
C GLU A 8 -18.97 16.55 -57.72
N ALA A 9 -18.58 17.54 -57.08
CA ALA A 9 -18.15 18.89 -57.30
C ALA A 9 -17.92 19.49 -55.92
N ALA A 10 -16.84 20.14 -55.77
CA ALA A 10 -16.44 20.84 -54.56
C ALA A 10 -17.38 22.01 -54.26
N SER A 11 -17.80 22.17 -53.03
CA SER A 11 -18.28 23.43 -52.48
C SER A 11 -17.30 23.91 -51.40
N LYS A 12 -16.56 24.94 -51.74
CA LYS A 12 -15.74 25.74 -50.84
C LYS A 12 -16.67 26.53 -49.92
N MET A 13 -16.61 26.26 -48.61
CA MET A 13 -17.01 27.24 -47.62
C MET A 13 -15.77 27.66 -46.84
N THR A 14 -15.39 28.91 -47.02
CA THR A 14 -14.45 29.67 -46.21
C THR A 14 -15.03 29.89 -44.82
N PRO A 15 -14.31 29.62 -43.76
CA PRO A 15 -14.71 30.13 -42.44
C PRO A 15 -14.19 31.55 -42.24
N GLU A 16 -15.11 32.40 -41.81
CA GLU A 16 -14.86 33.74 -41.30
C GLU A 16 -13.83 33.77 -40.16
N VAL A 17 -12.89 34.69 -40.34
CA VAL A 17 -11.88 35.02 -39.30
C VAL A 17 -12.55 35.85 -38.24
N SER A 18 -12.87 35.29 -37.11
CA SER A 18 -13.21 36.03 -35.90
C SER A 18 -11.94 36.47 -35.19
N ALA A 19 -11.92 37.74 -34.82
CA ALA A 19 -10.82 38.45 -34.16
C ALA A 19 -10.37 37.79 -32.82
N PRO A 20 -9.09 37.95 -32.45
CA PRO A 20 -8.57 37.38 -31.19
C PRO A 20 -9.15 38.03 -29.99
N ALA A 21 -9.72 37.27 -29.07
CA ALA A 21 -10.04 37.68 -27.73
C ALA A 21 -8.74 38.03 -26.98
N LYS A 22 -8.76 39.18 -26.31
CA LYS A 22 -7.69 39.65 -25.44
C LYS A 22 -7.42 38.62 -24.38
N GLU A 23 -6.22 38.06 -24.41
CA GLU A 23 -5.65 37.28 -23.28
C GLU A 23 -5.52 38.20 -22.07
N THR A 24 -6.22 37.85 -21.01
CA THR A 24 -5.95 38.34 -19.66
C THR A 24 -4.63 37.71 -19.23
N PRO A 25 -3.69 38.45 -18.61
CA PRO A 25 -2.47 37.85 -18.14
C PRO A 25 -2.79 36.76 -17.09
N ALA A 26 -2.35 35.57 -17.31
CA ALA A 26 -2.32 34.50 -16.32
C ALA A 26 -1.49 35.03 -15.14
N ASP A 27 -2.09 35.06 -13.95
CA ASP A 27 -1.38 35.24 -12.70
C ASP A 27 -0.29 34.16 -12.66
N GLU A 28 0.96 34.59 -12.75
CA GLU A 28 2.12 33.75 -12.51
C GLU A 28 2.04 33.24 -11.07
N LEU A 29 1.72 31.95 -10.92
CA LEU A 29 1.96 31.22 -9.68
C LEU A 29 3.45 31.36 -9.34
N PRO A 30 3.82 31.83 -8.14
CA PRO A 30 5.22 31.99 -7.77
C PRO A 30 5.94 30.65 -7.87
N GLN A 31 6.97 30.60 -8.69
CA GLN A 31 7.90 29.48 -8.76
C GLN A 31 8.57 29.29 -7.40
N PRO A 32 8.79 28.05 -6.94
CA PRO A 32 9.44 27.77 -5.67
C PRO A 32 10.96 27.93 -5.81
N ASP A 33 11.46 29.14 -5.83
CA ASP A 33 12.87 29.43 -5.64
C ASP A 33 13.16 29.57 -4.14
N ASN A 34 13.88 28.62 -3.65
CA ASN A 34 14.51 28.44 -2.34
C ASN A 34 14.03 27.20 -1.57
N ALA A 35 14.55 26.05 -1.95
CA ALA A 35 14.29 24.76 -1.32
C ALA A 35 14.85 24.60 0.11
N ASN A 36 15.35 25.65 0.75
CA ASN A 36 16.03 25.61 2.04
C ASN A 36 15.57 26.64 3.09
N ALA A 37 14.47 27.36 2.87
CA ALA A 37 13.90 28.17 3.94
C ALA A 37 13.01 27.28 4.83
N GLU A 38 13.30 27.21 6.12
CA GLU A 38 12.43 26.62 7.14
C GLU A 38 11.10 27.36 7.14
N VAL A 39 10.13 26.86 6.37
CA VAL A 39 8.78 27.43 6.36
C VAL A 39 8.00 26.72 7.45
N ILE A 40 7.87 27.37 8.60
CA ILE A 40 6.92 26.99 9.65
C ILE A 40 5.55 27.47 9.20
N PRO A 41 4.51 26.61 9.13
CA PRO A 41 3.17 27.06 8.76
C PRO A 41 2.67 28.16 9.69
N ASP A 42 2.16 29.23 9.13
CA ASP A 42 1.46 30.25 9.92
C ASP A 42 0.05 29.79 10.33
N ALA A 43 -0.65 30.60 11.14
CA ALA A 43 -1.98 30.26 11.64
C ALA A 43 -3.00 30.07 10.50
N ALA A 44 -2.93 30.87 9.44
CA ALA A 44 -3.84 30.79 8.30
C ALA A 44 -3.57 29.50 7.48
N GLN A 45 -2.31 29.15 7.28
CA GLN A 45 -1.94 27.88 6.63
C GLN A 45 -2.39 26.67 7.47
N MET A 46 -2.29 26.75 8.80
CA MET A 46 -2.81 25.70 9.68
C MET A 46 -4.33 25.56 9.57
N GLU A 47 -5.08 26.67 9.48
CA GLU A 47 -6.53 26.59 9.25
C GLU A 47 -6.89 25.87 7.96
N HIS A 48 -6.20 26.16 6.86
CA HIS A 48 -6.41 25.49 5.58
C HIS A 48 -6.05 23.99 5.63
N ILE A 49 -4.95 23.63 6.29
CA ILE A 49 -4.56 22.20 6.49
C ILE A 49 -5.68 21.43 7.20
N LEU A 50 -6.38 22.07 8.12
CA LEU A 50 -7.42 21.46 8.95
C LEU A 50 -8.83 21.48 8.32
N GLU A 51 -9.02 22.18 7.22
CA GLU A 51 -10.29 22.19 6.46
C GLU A 51 -10.44 21.05 5.46
N LEU A 52 -9.38 20.28 5.23
CA LEU A 52 -9.42 19.14 4.32
C LEU A 52 -10.36 18.03 4.86
N PRO A 53 -11.14 17.35 3.99
CA PRO A 53 -12.06 16.27 4.42
C PRO A 53 -11.41 15.19 5.29
N LYS A 54 -10.11 14.92 5.06
CA LYS A 54 -9.32 13.96 5.86
C LYS A 54 -8.99 14.47 7.27
N ALA A 55 -8.99 15.77 7.50
CA ALA A 55 -8.75 16.34 8.82
C ALA A 55 -9.96 16.17 9.76
N THR A 56 -11.17 16.12 9.22
CA THR A 56 -12.41 16.03 10.01
C THR A 56 -12.43 14.81 10.93
N CYS A 57 -12.11 13.62 10.42
CA CYS A 57 -12.07 12.41 11.22
C CYS A 57 -10.98 12.45 12.29
N LEU A 58 -9.83 13.03 11.95
CA LEU A 58 -8.70 13.18 12.85
C LEU A 58 -9.00 14.18 13.97
N LEU A 59 -9.63 15.31 13.66
CA LEU A 59 -10.06 16.32 14.63
C LEU A 59 -11.15 15.79 15.56
N LEU A 60 -12.09 15.01 15.05
CA LEU A 60 -13.11 14.34 15.85
C LEU A 60 -12.46 13.33 16.82
N SER A 61 -11.49 12.55 16.36
CA SER A 61 -10.73 11.63 17.20
C SER A 61 -9.92 12.34 18.26
N LEU A 62 -9.22 13.43 17.89
CA LEU A 62 -8.47 14.26 18.81
C LEU A 62 -9.37 14.83 19.93
N ALA A 63 -10.51 15.41 19.57
CA ALA A 63 -11.44 15.99 20.53
C ALA A 63 -11.98 14.93 21.53
N LYS A 64 -12.32 13.75 21.05
CA LYS A 64 -12.76 12.62 21.91
C LYS A 64 -11.67 12.18 22.86
N ASN A 65 -10.43 12.04 22.37
CA ASN A 65 -9.30 11.63 23.21
C ASN A 65 -8.91 12.70 24.23
N ALA A 66 -9.06 13.99 23.90
CA ALA A 66 -8.86 15.11 24.80
C ALA A 66 -10.01 15.30 25.81
N GLY A 67 -11.04 14.47 25.78
CA GLY A 67 -12.17 14.55 26.71
C GLY A 67 -13.11 15.74 26.44
N LEU A 68 -13.02 16.39 25.27
CA LEU A 68 -13.88 17.50 24.91
C LEU A 68 -15.32 17.02 24.71
N SER A 69 -16.28 17.72 25.27
CA SER A 69 -17.72 17.40 25.17
C SER A 69 -18.45 18.35 24.22
N ALA A 70 -19.36 17.82 23.42
CA ALA A 70 -20.19 18.57 22.49
C ALA A 70 -21.52 17.87 22.24
N ASN A 71 -22.51 18.60 21.76
CA ASN A 71 -23.86 18.10 21.49
C ASN A 71 -23.98 17.41 20.12
N SER A 72 -23.00 17.57 19.25
CA SER A 72 -22.96 16.97 17.93
C SER A 72 -21.53 16.63 17.49
N SER A 73 -21.38 15.72 16.52
CA SER A 73 -20.09 15.38 15.92
C SER A 73 -19.43 16.58 15.21
N SER A 74 -20.24 17.45 14.60
CA SER A 74 -19.75 18.67 13.94
C SER A 74 -19.19 19.67 14.94
N GLU A 75 -19.88 19.89 16.05
CA GLU A 75 -19.40 20.74 17.15
C GLU A 75 -18.14 20.16 17.79
N LEU A 76 -18.09 18.84 17.98
CA LEU A 76 -16.92 18.18 18.53
C LEU A 76 -15.71 18.30 17.60
N THR A 77 -15.90 18.18 16.29
CA THR A 77 -14.85 18.40 15.29
C THR A 77 -14.32 19.83 15.33
N TYR A 78 -15.22 20.82 15.47
CA TYR A 78 -14.85 22.23 15.61
C TYR A 78 -14.02 22.48 16.86
N LYS A 79 -14.43 21.95 18.03
CA LYS A 79 -13.66 22.03 19.28
C LYS A 79 -12.29 21.34 19.16
N GLY A 80 -12.19 20.23 18.44
CA GLY A 80 -10.92 19.59 18.15
C GLY A 80 -10.00 20.45 17.29
N LYS A 81 -10.57 21.21 16.33
CA LYS A 81 -9.81 22.18 15.53
C LYS A 81 -9.31 23.34 16.40
N GLU A 82 -10.16 23.93 17.24
CA GLU A 82 -9.75 25.00 18.16
C GLU A 82 -8.64 24.55 19.10
N PHE A 83 -8.83 23.41 19.75
CA PHE A 83 -7.83 22.83 20.65
C PHE A 83 -6.46 22.65 19.96
N LEU A 84 -6.46 22.14 18.74
CA LEU A 84 -5.24 21.94 17.97
C LEU A 84 -4.56 23.27 17.59
N LEU A 85 -5.33 24.25 17.12
CA LEU A 85 -4.80 25.58 16.76
C LEU A 85 -4.21 26.29 17.97
N ASP A 86 -4.87 26.23 19.12
CA ASP A 86 -4.41 26.83 20.36
C ASP A 86 -3.10 26.16 20.81
N ALA A 87 -3.02 24.83 20.83
CA ALA A 87 -1.82 24.10 21.17
C ALA A 87 -0.64 24.46 20.25
N TYR A 88 -0.90 24.60 18.95
CA TYR A 88 0.12 24.99 17.98
C TYR A 88 0.61 26.44 18.21
N GLN A 89 -0.30 27.39 18.44
CA GLN A 89 0.04 28.79 18.75
C GLN A 89 0.81 28.92 20.05
N ILE A 90 0.42 28.18 21.08
CA ILE A 90 1.15 28.12 22.36
C ILE A 90 2.57 27.59 22.14
N ALA A 91 2.73 26.53 21.35
CA ALA A 91 4.02 25.95 21.04
C ALA A 91 4.92 26.92 20.26
N LEU A 92 4.35 27.67 19.30
CA LEU A 92 5.06 28.73 18.59
C LEU A 92 5.54 29.83 19.55
N LYS A 93 4.64 30.33 20.39
CA LYS A 93 4.94 31.40 21.36
C LYS A 93 6.01 30.99 22.37
N ASN A 94 5.91 29.76 22.88
CA ASN A 94 6.81 29.23 23.88
C ASN A 94 8.11 28.64 23.29
N LYS A 95 8.26 28.62 21.98
CA LYS A 95 9.39 28.02 21.25
C LYS A 95 9.60 26.53 21.57
N THR A 96 8.50 25.80 21.79
CA THR A 96 8.50 24.35 22.07
C THR A 96 8.31 23.51 20.83
N LEU A 97 8.24 24.11 19.63
CA LEU A 97 8.25 23.40 18.37
C LEU A 97 9.59 22.70 18.17
N GLN A 98 9.54 21.41 17.86
CA GLN A 98 10.71 20.66 17.46
C GLN A 98 10.69 20.45 15.94
N ILE A 99 11.70 21.01 15.26
CA ILE A 99 11.81 20.96 13.80
C ILE A 99 12.87 19.91 13.43
N ASN A 100 12.48 18.92 12.65
CA ASN A 100 13.39 17.95 12.07
C ASN A 100 13.44 18.14 10.56
N ILE A 101 14.46 18.86 10.09
CA ILE A 101 14.62 19.22 8.66
C ILE A 101 14.81 17.96 7.80
N GLN A 102 15.60 16.99 8.25
CA GLN A 102 15.89 15.76 7.50
C GLN A 102 14.63 14.91 7.26
N LYS A 103 13.65 14.98 8.17
CA LYS A 103 12.39 14.25 8.08
C LYS A 103 11.23 15.12 7.59
N ASN A 104 11.48 16.38 7.24
CA ASN A 104 10.41 17.33 6.87
C ASN A 104 9.27 17.35 7.91
N LYS A 105 9.61 17.37 9.19
CA LYS A 105 8.66 17.13 10.28
C LYS A 105 8.77 18.21 11.35
N ILE A 106 7.62 18.73 11.80
CA ILE A 106 7.47 19.59 12.96
C ILE A 106 6.65 18.84 14.01
N THR A 107 7.08 18.87 15.27
CA THR A 107 6.31 18.32 16.38
C THR A 107 6.11 19.36 17.47
N PHE A 108 4.97 19.28 18.16
CA PHE A 108 4.63 20.19 19.24
C PHE A 108 3.75 19.50 20.31
N PRO A 109 3.90 19.88 21.59
CA PRO A 109 3.08 19.31 22.64
C PRO A 109 1.63 19.79 22.56
N MET A 110 0.69 18.91 22.89
CA MET A 110 -0.73 19.19 23.05
C MET A 110 -1.17 18.61 24.41
N GLU A 111 -1.71 19.47 25.27
CA GLU A 111 -2.12 19.10 26.61
C GLU A 111 -3.51 19.66 26.89
N GLU A 112 -4.36 18.85 27.53
CA GLU A 112 -5.65 19.29 28.08
C GLU A 112 -5.62 19.02 29.58
N PRO A 113 -5.38 20.06 30.39
CA PRO A 113 -5.15 19.91 31.83
C PRO A 113 -6.32 19.27 32.58
N ASP A 114 -7.56 19.60 32.17
CA ASP A 114 -8.76 19.12 32.87
C ASP A 114 -9.04 17.64 32.64
N SER A 115 -8.62 17.11 31.51
CA SER A 115 -8.77 15.69 31.18
C SER A 115 -7.52 14.84 31.41
N GLY A 116 -6.37 15.48 31.70
CA GLY A 116 -5.07 14.81 31.77
C GLY A 116 -4.59 14.25 30.42
N PHE A 117 -5.13 14.77 29.31
CA PHE A 117 -4.73 14.38 27.98
C PHE A 117 -3.38 14.98 27.61
N HIS A 118 -2.44 14.10 27.20
CA HIS A 118 -1.15 14.48 26.66
C HIS A 118 -0.93 13.83 25.29
N ALA A 119 -0.52 14.62 24.31
CA ALA A 119 -0.24 14.16 22.96
C ALA A 119 0.85 15.01 22.31
N VAL A 120 1.42 14.50 21.23
CA VAL A 120 2.36 15.23 20.38
C VAL A 120 1.70 15.46 19.02
N GLY A 121 1.45 16.71 18.67
CA GLY A 121 1.03 17.11 17.31
C GLY A 121 2.20 16.95 16.34
N VAL A 122 1.93 16.45 15.15
CA VAL A 122 2.92 16.15 14.11
C VAL A 122 2.49 16.77 12.80
N LEU A 123 3.26 17.72 12.28
CA LEU A 123 3.15 18.23 10.92
C LEU A 123 4.25 17.62 10.06
N THR A 124 3.89 17.05 8.93
CA THR A 124 4.84 16.51 7.96
C THR A 124 4.69 17.24 6.64
N ARG A 125 5.78 17.80 6.10
CA ARG A 125 5.77 18.49 4.82
C ARG A 125 5.80 17.47 3.69
N SER A 126 4.96 17.67 2.67
CA SER A 126 4.96 16.89 1.44
C SER A 126 4.52 17.76 0.26
N PRO A 127 5.32 17.84 -0.81
CA PRO A 127 4.95 18.61 -2.01
C PRO A 127 3.72 18.05 -2.73
N ALA A 128 3.25 16.87 -2.35
CA ALA A 128 2.08 16.22 -2.92
C ALA A 128 0.75 16.73 -2.36
N TRP A 129 0.76 17.60 -1.37
CA TRP A 129 -0.46 18.13 -0.76
C TRP A 129 -0.68 19.58 -1.13
N GLU A 130 -1.95 19.92 -1.35
CA GLU A 130 -2.40 21.23 -1.79
C GLU A 130 -1.79 22.40 -1.00
N TYR A 131 -1.56 22.21 0.30
CA TYR A 131 -0.93 23.20 1.20
C TYR A 131 0.45 22.77 1.70
N GLY A 132 1.02 21.69 1.14
CA GLY A 132 2.35 21.23 1.48
C GLY A 132 2.53 20.56 2.83
N TRP A 133 1.49 20.45 3.68
CA TRP A 133 1.55 19.93 5.03
C TRP A 133 0.45 18.93 5.35
N LYS A 134 0.75 17.95 6.19
CA LYS A 134 -0.21 17.00 6.80
C LYS A 134 -0.09 17.06 8.31
N PHE A 135 -1.24 17.10 8.96
CA PHE A 135 -1.32 16.95 10.40
C PHE A 135 -1.61 15.50 10.80
N ASN A 136 -1.01 15.08 11.92
CA ASN A 136 -1.33 13.88 12.68
C ASN A 136 -1.01 14.16 14.16
N TYR A 137 -1.37 13.26 15.08
CA TYR A 137 -0.97 13.34 16.48
C TYR A 137 -0.67 11.96 17.07
N LEU A 138 0.15 11.93 18.11
CA LEU A 138 0.53 10.72 18.87
C LEU A 138 0.16 10.96 20.33
N THR A 139 -0.70 10.11 20.88
CA THR A 139 -1.06 10.17 22.31
C THR A 139 0.06 9.53 23.12
N GLU A 140 0.52 10.20 24.17
CA GLU A 140 1.33 9.58 25.20
C GLU A 140 0.39 8.81 26.12
N ASN A 141 0.45 7.49 26.07
CA ASN A 141 -0.28 6.63 27.01
C ASN A 141 0.34 6.81 28.40
N THR A 142 -0.13 7.81 29.15
CA THR A 142 0.06 7.84 30.59
C THR A 142 -0.82 6.78 31.21
N SER A 143 -0.29 5.58 31.37
CA SER A 143 -0.92 4.55 32.19
C SER A 143 -0.95 5.01 33.65
N GLY A 144 -2.06 5.64 34.04
CA GLY A 144 -2.37 5.88 35.46
C GLY A 144 -2.47 4.54 36.18
N ALA A 145 -1.55 4.31 37.09
CA ALA A 145 -1.48 3.12 37.92
C ALA A 145 -2.63 3.13 38.93
N GLU A 146 -3.73 2.46 38.66
CA GLU A 146 -4.58 1.92 39.72
C GLU A 146 -3.99 0.60 40.18
N LYS A 147 -3.51 0.61 41.47
CA LYS A 147 -3.15 -0.60 42.18
C LYS A 147 -4.40 -1.42 42.45
N SER A 148 -4.65 -2.44 41.62
CA SER A 148 -5.54 -3.54 41.94
C SER A 148 -4.72 -4.81 42.13
N GLU A 149 -5.05 -5.55 43.17
CA GLU A 149 -4.40 -6.79 43.64
C GLU A 149 -4.03 -7.74 42.50
N VAL A 150 -2.77 -8.15 42.52
CA VAL A 150 -2.16 -9.11 41.57
C VAL A 150 -2.76 -10.49 41.84
N LYS A 151 -3.81 -10.83 41.11
CA LYS A 151 -4.07 -12.23 40.74
C LYS A 151 -3.20 -12.49 39.54
N GLU A 152 -2.31 -13.48 39.61
CA GLU A 152 -1.55 -13.98 38.46
C GLU A 152 -2.51 -14.22 37.27
N LYS A 153 -2.60 -13.24 36.39
CA LYS A 153 -3.33 -13.40 35.13
C LYS A 153 -2.38 -14.09 34.17
N ILE A 154 -2.69 -15.33 33.82
CA ILE A 154 -2.14 -15.99 32.63
C ILE A 154 -2.21 -14.95 31.49
N PRO A 155 -1.10 -14.58 30.83
CA PRO A 155 -1.13 -13.61 29.76
C PRO A 155 -2.16 -14.04 28.70
N PRO A 156 -3.01 -13.14 28.22
CA PRO A 156 -4.02 -13.51 27.23
C PRO A 156 -3.32 -14.09 26.00
N LYS A 157 -3.82 -15.23 25.52
CA LYS A 157 -3.30 -15.87 24.32
C LYS A 157 -3.22 -14.86 23.19
N PRO A 158 -2.09 -14.77 22.47
CA PRO A 158 -1.96 -13.90 21.30
C PRO A 158 -3.06 -14.17 20.26
N LEU A 159 -3.61 -13.09 19.68
CA LEU A 159 -4.67 -13.21 18.69
C LEU A 159 -4.13 -13.77 17.37
N THR A 160 -4.86 -14.68 16.78
CA THR A 160 -4.65 -15.09 15.39
C THR A 160 -5.05 -13.96 14.43
N ALA A 161 -4.63 -14.05 13.17
CA ALA A 161 -5.02 -13.08 12.15
C ALA A 161 -6.55 -13.01 11.96
N LEU A 162 -7.24 -14.15 11.98
CA LEU A 162 -8.71 -14.20 11.87
C LEU A 162 -9.41 -13.56 13.07
N GLU A 163 -8.97 -13.90 14.29
CA GLU A 163 -9.52 -13.30 15.53
C GLU A 163 -9.33 -11.78 15.57
N HIS A 164 -8.20 -11.27 15.00
CA HIS A 164 -7.99 -9.84 14.85
C HIS A 164 -9.03 -9.21 13.92
N LEU A 165 -9.30 -9.81 12.76
CA LEU A 165 -10.29 -9.33 11.79
C LEU A 165 -11.70 -9.31 12.39
N GLU A 166 -12.10 -10.36 13.10
CA GLU A 166 -13.39 -10.44 13.82
C GLU A 166 -13.51 -9.35 14.90
N ARG A 167 -12.42 -9.09 15.66
CA ARG A 167 -12.38 -8.02 16.66
C ARG A 167 -12.50 -6.62 16.05
N CYS A 168 -12.09 -6.44 14.78
CA CYS A 168 -12.31 -5.21 14.03
C CYS A 168 -13.74 -5.05 13.52
N GLY A 169 -14.64 -6.01 13.81
CA GLY A 169 -16.07 -5.96 13.43
C GLY A 169 -16.34 -6.51 12.03
N TYR A 170 -15.42 -7.27 11.47
CA TYR A 170 -15.63 -7.97 10.21
C TYR A 170 -16.20 -9.37 10.43
N ARG A 171 -17.13 -9.72 9.57
CA ARG A 171 -17.58 -11.10 9.42
C ARG A 171 -16.78 -11.74 8.30
N ILE A 172 -16.16 -12.88 8.57
CA ILE A 172 -15.50 -13.68 7.55
C ILE A 172 -16.58 -14.41 6.77
N VAL A 173 -16.84 -13.95 5.53
CA VAL A 173 -17.88 -14.54 4.66
C VAL A 173 -17.36 -15.79 4.00
N GLN A 174 -16.11 -15.76 3.61
CA GLN A 174 -15.42 -16.87 3.01
C GLN A 174 -13.93 -16.72 3.34
N GLN A 175 -13.42 -17.64 4.13
CA GLN A 175 -12.04 -18.00 3.97
C GLN A 175 -12.06 -18.88 2.73
N VAL A 176 -11.45 -18.40 1.64
CA VAL A 176 -11.08 -19.31 0.57
C VAL A 176 -9.94 -20.16 1.10
N VAL A 177 -10.28 -21.05 2.05
CA VAL A 177 -9.55 -22.28 2.13
C VAL A 177 -9.85 -22.90 0.78
N PRO A 178 -8.92 -22.93 -0.16
CA PRO A 178 -9.15 -23.65 -1.39
C PRO A 178 -9.56 -25.03 -0.91
N LYS A 179 -10.78 -25.45 -1.20
CA LYS A 179 -11.20 -26.85 -0.94
C LYS A 179 -10.25 -27.83 -1.61
N LYS A 180 -9.40 -27.30 -2.47
CA LYS A 180 -8.14 -27.88 -2.98
C LYS A 180 -7.16 -26.72 -3.09
N LEU A 181 -6.11 -26.73 -2.27
CA LEU A 181 -4.89 -25.99 -2.59
C LEU A 181 -4.59 -26.21 -4.08
N PRO A 182 -4.15 -25.18 -4.82
CA PRO A 182 -3.70 -25.39 -6.19
C PRO A 182 -2.74 -26.57 -6.19
N PRO A 183 -2.74 -27.44 -7.23
CA PRO A 183 -1.82 -28.55 -7.30
C PRO A 183 -0.41 -28.07 -6.94
N ILE A 184 0.35 -28.83 -6.19
CA ILE A 184 1.71 -28.49 -5.73
C ILE A 184 2.59 -28.04 -6.89
N ALA A 185 2.31 -28.52 -8.08
CA ALA A 185 2.95 -28.09 -9.31
C ALA A 185 2.69 -26.62 -9.63
N VAL A 186 1.44 -26.15 -9.49
CA VAL A 186 1.06 -24.75 -9.74
C VAL A 186 1.68 -23.84 -8.67
N GLN A 187 1.74 -24.28 -7.41
CA GLN A 187 2.41 -23.52 -6.35
C GLN A 187 3.91 -23.38 -6.67
N ARG A 188 4.59 -24.48 -7.02
CA ARG A 188 6.02 -24.45 -7.40
C ARG A 188 6.27 -23.56 -8.62
N MET A 189 5.37 -23.58 -9.60
CA MET A 189 5.45 -22.67 -10.75
C MET A 189 5.37 -21.21 -10.31
N ALA A 190 4.43 -20.89 -9.43
CA ALA A 190 4.27 -19.52 -8.91
C ALA A 190 5.53 -19.04 -8.16
N TRP A 191 6.10 -19.90 -7.31
CA TRP A 191 7.35 -19.61 -6.58
C TRP A 191 8.51 -19.33 -7.53
N LYS A 192 8.74 -20.25 -8.50
CA LYS A 192 9.78 -20.07 -9.51
C LYS A 192 9.55 -18.85 -10.39
N THR A 193 8.29 -18.50 -10.67
CA THR A 193 7.96 -17.29 -11.41
C THR A 193 8.38 -16.05 -10.62
N GLY A 194 8.03 -15.98 -9.33
CA GLY A 194 8.40 -14.86 -8.47
C GLY A 194 9.92 -14.71 -8.31
N GLU A 195 10.64 -15.83 -8.13
CA GLU A 195 12.11 -15.85 -8.08
C GLU A 195 12.75 -15.36 -9.39
N ALA A 196 12.22 -15.80 -10.53
CA ALA A 196 12.75 -15.41 -11.84
C ALA A 196 12.48 -13.93 -12.19
N LEU A 197 11.43 -13.32 -11.63
CA LEU A 197 11.10 -11.89 -11.81
C LEU A 197 12.03 -10.91 -11.09
N CYS A 198 13.06 -11.41 -10.40
CA CYS A 198 14.22 -10.60 -10.04
C CYS A 198 15.05 -10.18 -11.27
N ASP A 199 14.87 -10.85 -12.42
CA ASP A 199 15.56 -10.53 -13.68
C ASP A 199 14.64 -9.68 -14.58
N PRO A 200 15.05 -8.46 -14.97
CA PRO A 200 14.23 -7.55 -15.79
C PRO A 200 13.75 -8.16 -17.10
N VAL A 201 14.54 -9.03 -17.74
CA VAL A 201 14.17 -9.67 -19.02
C VAL A 201 12.99 -10.63 -18.82
N VAL A 202 12.89 -11.27 -17.65
CA VAL A 202 11.75 -12.13 -17.31
C VAL A 202 10.51 -11.28 -17.04
N VAL A 203 10.68 -10.12 -16.39
CA VAL A 203 9.59 -9.14 -16.19
C VAL A 203 9.03 -8.70 -17.53
N ASP A 204 9.91 -8.27 -18.45
CA ASP A 204 9.52 -7.85 -19.81
C ASP A 204 8.76 -8.97 -20.57
N PHE A 205 9.25 -10.20 -20.45
CA PHE A 205 8.61 -11.34 -21.12
C PHE A 205 7.23 -11.63 -20.52
N LEU A 206 7.08 -11.63 -19.21
CA LEU A 206 5.78 -11.84 -18.55
C LEU A 206 4.79 -10.71 -18.91
N GLN A 207 5.24 -9.47 -18.91
CA GLN A 207 4.41 -8.34 -19.35
C GLN A 207 3.99 -8.49 -20.79
N PHE A 208 4.90 -8.89 -21.68
CA PHE A 208 4.59 -9.15 -23.09
C PHE A 208 3.54 -10.27 -23.23
N ILE A 209 3.68 -11.39 -22.51
CA ILE A 209 2.68 -12.46 -22.48
C ILE A 209 1.31 -11.93 -22.05
N ARG A 210 1.25 -11.13 -20.98
CA ARG A 210 0.01 -10.56 -20.42
C ARG A 210 -0.71 -9.63 -21.40
N THR A 211 0.02 -8.88 -22.22
CA THR A 211 -0.60 -8.03 -23.27
C THR A 211 -1.30 -8.84 -24.35
N HIS A 212 -0.90 -10.10 -24.54
CA HIS A 212 -1.47 -11.01 -25.54
C HIS A 212 -2.38 -12.10 -24.95
N MET A 213 -2.65 -12.05 -23.66
CA MET A 213 -3.37 -13.10 -22.93
C MET A 213 -4.77 -13.40 -23.46
N GLN A 214 -5.41 -12.42 -24.11
CA GLN A 214 -6.74 -12.57 -24.70
C GLN A 214 -6.73 -12.71 -26.22
N SER A 215 -5.55 -12.79 -26.82
CA SER A 215 -5.39 -12.89 -28.28
C SER A 215 -5.03 -14.30 -28.67
N ASP A 216 -5.64 -14.77 -29.73
CA ASP A 216 -5.29 -16.06 -30.35
C ASP A 216 -4.10 -15.89 -31.30
N GLY A 217 -3.32 -16.95 -31.46
CA GLY A 217 -2.23 -17.06 -32.43
C GLY A 217 -0.84 -17.11 -31.82
N SER A 218 0.16 -17.06 -32.69
CA SER A 218 1.56 -17.14 -32.34
C SER A 218 2.17 -15.76 -32.18
N PHE A 219 2.91 -15.55 -31.09
CA PHE A 219 3.57 -14.30 -30.76
C PHE A 219 5.08 -14.49 -30.67
N SER A 220 5.83 -13.42 -30.93
CA SER A 220 7.29 -13.45 -30.88
C SER A 220 7.80 -12.34 -29.94
N PHE A 221 8.30 -12.75 -28.78
CA PHE A 221 8.99 -11.85 -27.85
C PHE A 221 10.45 -11.70 -28.30
N ARG A 222 10.86 -10.47 -28.57
CA ARG A 222 12.26 -10.17 -28.93
C ARG A 222 13.08 -9.96 -27.67
N ILE A 223 14.09 -10.77 -27.49
CA ILE A 223 15.03 -10.65 -26.36
C ILE A 223 15.86 -9.36 -26.54
N PRO A 224 15.92 -8.49 -25.52
CA PRO A 224 16.68 -7.24 -25.60
C PRO A 224 18.15 -7.48 -25.97
N LYS A 225 18.69 -6.60 -26.81
CA LYS A 225 20.14 -6.66 -27.17
C LYS A 225 20.97 -6.38 -25.91
N GLY A 226 22.00 -7.18 -25.68
CA GLY A 226 22.87 -7.04 -24.50
C GLY A 226 22.40 -7.84 -23.29
N THR A 227 21.32 -8.61 -23.40
CA THR A 227 20.92 -9.57 -22.36
C THR A 227 22.09 -10.48 -21.99
N SER A 228 22.41 -10.55 -20.70
CA SER A 228 23.51 -11.38 -20.20
C SER A 228 23.22 -12.87 -20.42
N LYS A 229 24.29 -13.68 -20.43
CA LYS A 229 24.11 -15.17 -20.53
C LYS A 229 23.29 -15.71 -19.36
N ASN A 230 23.46 -15.13 -18.16
CA ASN A 230 22.71 -15.56 -16.98
C ASN A 230 21.22 -15.19 -17.11
N SER A 231 20.92 -13.96 -17.51
CA SER A 231 19.52 -13.51 -17.74
C SER A 231 18.84 -14.36 -18.83
N PHE A 232 19.57 -14.69 -19.91
CA PHE A 232 19.04 -15.58 -20.94
C PHE A 232 18.78 -16.99 -20.41
N ALA A 233 19.68 -17.51 -19.56
CA ALA A 233 19.49 -18.83 -18.94
C ALA A 233 18.26 -18.82 -18.02
N THR A 234 18.11 -17.82 -17.16
CA THR A 234 16.94 -17.63 -16.28
C THR A 234 15.64 -17.55 -17.09
N LEU A 235 15.62 -16.72 -18.13
CA LEU A 235 14.48 -16.58 -19.04
C LEU A 235 14.13 -17.92 -19.70
N SER A 236 15.13 -18.66 -20.18
CA SER A 236 14.92 -19.96 -20.83
C SER A 236 14.41 -21.01 -19.85
N GLU A 237 14.95 -21.05 -18.64
CA GLU A 237 14.51 -21.99 -17.60
C GLU A 237 13.06 -21.74 -17.19
N ILE A 238 12.70 -20.47 -16.95
CA ILE A 238 11.32 -20.16 -16.55
C ILE A 238 10.34 -20.40 -17.70
N ALA A 239 10.69 -20.06 -18.92
CA ALA A 239 9.86 -20.32 -20.10
C ALA A 239 9.61 -21.83 -20.28
N GLN A 240 10.64 -22.67 -20.14
CA GLN A 240 10.50 -24.13 -20.15
C GLN A 240 9.69 -24.64 -18.96
N THR A 241 9.79 -24.00 -17.80
CA THR A 241 8.99 -24.37 -16.64
C THR A 241 7.51 -24.09 -16.90
N TRP A 242 7.18 -22.94 -17.47
CA TRP A 242 5.82 -22.59 -17.86
C TRP A 242 5.26 -23.51 -18.95
N ASP A 243 6.09 -23.91 -19.92
CA ASP A 243 5.72 -24.88 -20.96
C ASP A 243 5.34 -26.24 -20.36
N LYS A 244 6.22 -26.80 -19.51
CA LYS A 244 5.96 -28.08 -18.80
C LYS A 244 4.68 -28.07 -17.97
N MET A 245 4.26 -26.87 -17.54
CA MET A 245 3.04 -26.68 -16.75
C MET A 245 1.81 -26.37 -17.61
N GLY A 246 1.97 -26.38 -18.95
CA GLY A 246 0.90 -26.20 -19.91
C GLY A 246 0.44 -24.74 -20.06
N LEU A 247 1.33 -23.78 -19.79
CA LEU A 247 1.05 -22.36 -20.05
C LEU A 247 1.01 -22.06 -21.55
N PHE A 248 1.81 -22.79 -22.31
CA PHE A 248 1.89 -22.65 -23.77
C PHE A 248 1.25 -23.86 -24.48
N ALA A 249 0.58 -23.60 -25.58
CA ALA A 249 0.19 -24.62 -26.56
C ALA A 249 1.42 -25.01 -27.41
N SER A 250 2.31 -24.05 -27.65
CA SER A 250 3.61 -24.27 -28.29
C SER A 250 4.59 -23.17 -27.85
N ILE A 251 5.88 -23.53 -27.75
CA ILE A 251 6.96 -22.57 -27.51
C ILE A 251 8.25 -23.02 -28.18
N VAL A 252 8.97 -22.08 -28.79
CA VAL A 252 10.33 -22.26 -29.33
C VAL A 252 11.21 -21.13 -28.86
N ILE A 253 12.33 -21.48 -28.22
CA ILE A 253 13.28 -20.51 -27.67
C ILE A 253 14.48 -20.42 -28.61
N TYR A 254 14.69 -19.24 -29.17
CA TYR A 254 15.87 -18.91 -29.98
C TYR A 254 16.77 -17.94 -29.23
N PRO A 255 18.04 -17.78 -29.59
CA PRO A 255 18.95 -16.86 -28.91
C PRO A 255 18.49 -15.38 -28.96
N GLN A 256 17.65 -14.99 -29.90
CA GLN A 256 17.22 -13.61 -30.15
C GLN A 256 15.75 -13.37 -29.88
N ASN A 257 14.93 -14.41 -29.83
CA ASN A 257 13.49 -14.31 -29.60
C ASN A 257 12.90 -15.61 -29.06
N ILE A 258 11.75 -15.48 -28.40
CA ILE A 258 10.90 -16.61 -28.01
C ILE A 258 9.62 -16.52 -28.82
N VAL A 259 9.31 -17.57 -29.57
CA VAL A 259 8.05 -17.68 -30.31
C VAL A 259 7.14 -18.63 -29.51
N TYR A 260 5.93 -18.19 -29.22
CA TYR A 260 5.00 -18.98 -28.41
C TYR A 260 3.53 -18.78 -28.86
N GLU A 261 2.72 -19.75 -28.49
CA GLU A 261 1.26 -19.69 -28.52
C GLU A 261 0.75 -20.03 -27.13
N LEU A 262 -0.16 -19.20 -26.58
CA LEU A 262 -0.72 -19.44 -25.24
C LEU A 262 -1.77 -20.57 -25.28
N ALA A 263 -1.75 -21.39 -24.26
CA ALA A 263 -2.82 -22.37 -24.04
C ALA A 263 -4.11 -21.62 -23.64
N GLN A 264 -5.16 -21.79 -24.44
CA GLN A 264 -6.43 -21.08 -24.29
C GLN A 264 -7.35 -21.77 -23.28
N ASN A 265 -6.95 -21.76 -21.99
CA ASN A 265 -7.75 -22.31 -20.89
C ASN A 265 -7.85 -21.36 -19.70
N GLU A 266 -8.87 -21.57 -18.89
CA GLU A 266 -9.17 -20.70 -17.73
C GLU A 266 -8.04 -20.70 -16.69
N THR A 267 -7.39 -21.85 -16.47
CA THR A 267 -6.28 -21.96 -15.50
C THR A 267 -5.11 -21.08 -15.89
N VAL A 268 -4.75 -21.05 -17.18
CA VAL A 268 -3.69 -20.19 -17.72
C VAL A 268 -4.06 -18.72 -17.57
N ARG A 269 -5.27 -18.35 -17.95
CA ARG A 269 -5.76 -16.96 -17.81
C ARG A 269 -5.74 -16.52 -16.34
N HIS A 270 -6.24 -17.33 -15.44
CA HIS A 270 -6.27 -17.06 -14.01
C HIS A 270 -4.85 -16.95 -13.43
N PHE A 271 -3.94 -17.82 -13.84
CA PHE A 271 -2.54 -17.74 -13.43
C PHE A 271 -1.91 -16.42 -13.90
N LEU A 272 -2.04 -16.08 -15.17
CA LEU A 272 -1.45 -14.87 -15.76
C LEU A 272 -2.10 -13.57 -15.26
N SER A 273 -3.36 -13.61 -14.80
CA SER A 273 -4.06 -12.44 -14.27
C SER A 273 -3.55 -11.98 -12.90
N GLY A 274 -2.72 -12.78 -12.24
CA GLY A 274 -2.09 -12.39 -10.97
C GLY A 274 -2.05 -13.49 -9.90
N LYS A 275 -2.77 -14.61 -10.08
CA LYS A 275 -2.82 -15.67 -9.06
C LYS A 275 -1.45 -16.24 -8.68
N TRP A 276 -0.52 -16.27 -9.61
CA TRP A 276 0.86 -16.64 -9.33
C TRP A 276 1.52 -15.73 -8.29
N LEU A 277 1.24 -14.41 -8.33
CA LEU A 277 1.83 -13.45 -7.40
C LEU A 277 1.29 -13.65 -5.97
N GLU A 278 -0.03 -13.85 -5.83
CA GLU A 278 -0.63 -14.16 -4.52
C GLU A 278 -0.01 -15.43 -3.91
N LEU A 279 0.18 -16.50 -4.69
CA LEU A 279 0.81 -17.74 -4.25
C LEU A 279 2.30 -17.56 -3.92
N PHE A 280 3.00 -16.71 -4.65
CA PHE A 280 4.40 -16.37 -4.37
C PHE A 280 4.51 -15.58 -3.06
N VAL A 281 3.67 -14.57 -2.88
CA VAL A 281 3.61 -13.74 -1.66
C VAL A 281 3.27 -14.61 -0.44
N GLU A 282 2.25 -15.45 -0.54
CA GLU A 282 1.88 -16.39 0.53
C GLU A 282 3.06 -17.28 0.92
N HIS A 283 3.81 -17.79 -0.06
CA HIS A 283 5.00 -18.59 0.18
C HIS A 283 6.10 -17.81 0.91
N GLN A 284 6.39 -16.56 0.50
CA GLN A 284 7.38 -15.72 1.17
C GLN A 284 6.99 -15.43 2.62
N VAL A 285 5.71 -15.13 2.87
CA VAL A 285 5.20 -14.94 4.23
C VAL A 285 5.33 -16.23 5.05
N GLN A 286 4.96 -17.39 4.48
CA GLN A 286 5.07 -18.67 5.19
C GLN A 286 6.52 -19.01 5.58
N GLN A 287 7.50 -18.72 4.72
CA GLN A 287 8.92 -18.91 5.05
C GLN A 287 9.34 -18.06 6.25
N ILE A 288 8.91 -16.80 6.30
CA ILE A 288 9.20 -15.93 7.44
C ILE A 288 8.53 -16.44 8.71
N LEU A 289 7.26 -16.82 8.64
CA LEU A 289 6.52 -17.35 9.79
C LEU A 289 7.18 -18.61 10.35
N ASN A 290 7.57 -19.54 9.47
CA ASN A 290 8.27 -20.76 9.88
C ASN A 290 9.57 -20.44 10.63
N ARG A 291 10.37 -19.49 10.11
CA ARG A 291 11.62 -19.06 10.75
C ARG A 291 11.37 -18.47 12.14
N TYR A 292 10.40 -17.55 12.28
CA TYR A 292 10.07 -16.96 13.59
C TYR A 292 9.52 -18.01 14.58
N GLN A 293 8.75 -18.96 14.11
CA GLN A 293 8.25 -20.06 14.92
C GLN A 293 9.39 -20.98 15.38
N GLU A 294 10.30 -21.39 14.47
CA GLU A 294 11.40 -22.31 14.75
C GLU A 294 12.49 -21.67 15.61
N GLU A 295 12.91 -20.44 15.30
CA GLU A 295 14.03 -19.79 15.96
C GLU A 295 13.65 -19.07 17.27
N GLN A 296 12.43 -18.55 17.36
CA GLN A 296 12.00 -17.70 18.47
C GLN A 296 10.81 -18.25 19.26
N GLY A 297 10.25 -19.42 18.85
CA GLY A 297 9.05 -19.99 19.46
C GLY A 297 7.82 -19.08 19.34
N ALA A 298 7.79 -18.21 18.33
CA ALA A 298 6.71 -17.23 18.15
C ALA A 298 5.38 -17.95 17.82
N GLU A 299 4.29 -17.47 18.41
CA GLU A 299 2.95 -17.87 17.99
C GLU A 299 2.60 -17.18 16.66
N VAL A 300 2.37 -17.97 15.61
CA VAL A 300 2.11 -17.48 14.26
C VAL A 300 0.77 -17.96 13.75
N SER A 301 0.12 -17.15 12.91
CA SER A 301 -1.05 -17.56 12.13
C SER A 301 -1.02 -16.93 10.76
N LEU A 302 -1.54 -17.65 9.76
CA LEU A 302 -1.63 -17.22 8.37
C LEU A 302 -3.04 -17.48 7.85
N CYS A 303 -3.57 -16.55 7.09
CA CYS A 303 -4.76 -16.74 6.27
C CYS A 303 -4.59 -16.01 4.94
N SER A 304 -5.07 -16.61 3.87
CA SER A 304 -4.98 -16.08 2.51
C SER A 304 -6.35 -16.03 1.87
N ASN A 305 -6.52 -15.10 0.91
CA ASN A 305 -7.76 -14.92 0.15
C ASN A 305 -9.00 -14.83 1.07
N VAL A 306 -8.91 -13.96 2.08
CA VAL A 306 -9.98 -13.79 3.08
C VAL A 306 -10.97 -12.76 2.58
N ILE A 307 -12.23 -13.17 2.39
CA ILE A 307 -13.31 -12.27 2.03
C ILE A 307 -14.00 -11.80 3.30
N LEU A 308 -13.93 -10.50 3.54
CA LEU A 308 -14.51 -9.81 4.68
C LEU A 308 -15.81 -9.12 4.28
N SER A 309 -16.82 -9.18 5.14
CA SER A 309 -18.02 -8.36 5.06
C SER A 309 -18.14 -7.51 6.32
N GLU A 310 -18.47 -6.24 6.18
CA GLU A 310 -18.79 -5.41 7.34
C GLU A 310 -20.09 -5.89 7.98
N ALA A 311 -20.08 -6.13 9.29
CA ALA A 311 -21.26 -6.62 10.01
C ALA A 311 -22.45 -5.62 9.96
N ALA A 312 -22.15 -4.33 9.75
CA ALA A 312 -23.15 -3.24 9.76
C ALA A 312 -23.67 -2.85 8.36
N SER A 313 -23.05 -3.30 7.27
CA SER A 313 -23.45 -2.92 5.91
C SER A 313 -23.65 -4.15 5.02
N ALA A 314 -24.90 -4.39 4.63
CA ALA A 314 -25.21 -5.43 3.66
C ALA A 314 -24.65 -5.04 2.29
N GLY A 315 -23.54 -5.68 1.86
CA GLY A 315 -23.07 -5.62 0.48
C GLY A 315 -21.64 -5.16 0.22
N SER A 316 -20.92 -4.57 1.19
CA SER A 316 -19.51 -4.23 0.99
C SER A 316 -18.64 -5.42 1.39
N THR A 317 -17.95 -6.03 0.42
CA THR A 317 -16.96 -7.08 0.66
C THR A 317 -15.56 -6.57 0.34
N HIS A 318 -14.59 -6.96 1.18
CA HIS A 318 -13.17 -6.71 0.95
C HIS A 318 -12.45 -8.05 0.91
N GLU A 319 -11.56 -8.22 -0.03
CA GLU A 319 -10.66 -9.36 -0.09
C GLU A 319 -9.28 -8.93 0.39
N LEU A 320 -8.68 -9.74 1.28
CA LEU A 320 -7.30 -9.63 1.70
C LEU A 320 -6.52 -10.78 1.07
N ASP A 321 -5.49 -10.47 0.30
CA ASP A 321 -4.71 -11.49 -0.39
C ASP A 321 -3.96 -12.37 0.61
N VAL A 322 -3.21 -11.76 1.55
CA VAL A 322 -2.51 -12.48 2.63
C VAL A 322 -2.58 -11.69 3.92
N ALA A 323 -3.05 -12.29 4.99
CA ALA A 323 -3.03 -11.71 6.33
C ALA A 323 -2.40 -12.70 7.32
N PHE A 324 -1.59 -12.19 8.26
CA PHE A 324 -0.92 -13.03 9.22
C PHE A 324 -0.74 -12.34 10.57
N SER A 325 -0.46 -13.13 11.61
CA SER A 325 -0.05 -12.57 12.90
C SER A 325 1.19 -13.27 13.44
N ILE A 326 1.99 -12.51 14.19
CA ILE A 326 3.14 -13.01 14.96
C ILE A 326 3.00 -12.45 16.37
N ASN A 327 2.90 -13.33 17.36
CA ASN A 327 2.68 -12.98 18.78
C ASN A 327 1.51 -11.99 18.95
N GLY A 328 0.42 -12.24 18.23
CA GLY A 328 -0.80 -11.41 18.25
C GLY A 328 -0.74 -10.08 17.51
N LYS A 329 0.38 -9.72 16.92
CA LYS A 329 0.48 -8.53 16.04
C LYS A 329 0.07 -8.90 14.63
N PHE A 330 -0.94 -8.20 14.14
CA PHE A 330 -1.52 -8.41 12.82
C PHE A 330 -0.74 -7.66 11.74
N PHE A 331 -0.57 -8.30 10.60
CA PHE A 331 0.06 -7.80 9.39
C PHE A 331 -0.78 -8.15 8.16
N TRP A 332 -0.70 -7.33 7.14
CA TRP A 332 -1.41 -7.52 5.89
C TRP A 332 -0.48 -7.29 4.69
N VAL A 333 -0.55 -8.21 3.73
CA VAL A 333 0.16 -8.11 2.44
C VAL A 333 -0.86 -8.17 1.32
N GLU A 334 -0.79 -7.21 0.42
CA GLU A 334 -1.62 -7.11 -0.77
C GLU A 334 -0.76 -7.29 -2.01
N ALA A 335 -1.18 -8.17 -2.93
CA ALA A 335 -0.46 -8.52 -4.15
C ALA A 335 -1.15 -7.94 -5.38
N LYS A 336 -0.44 -7.15 -6.16
CA LYS A 336 -0.96 -6.57 -7.41
C LYS A 336 0.00 -6.80 -8.55
N SER A 337 -0.46 -7.52 -9.56
CA SER A 337 0.31 -7.81 -10.76
C SER A 337 0.31 -6.65 -11.77
N SER A 338 -0.37 -5.53 -11.47
CA SER A 338 -0.38 -4.33 -12.30
C SER A 338 -0.41 -3.07 -11.44
N SER A 339 0.46 -2.11 -11.75
CA SER A 339 0.50 -0.80 -11.09
C SER A 339 -0.76 0.03 -11.32
N ARG A 340 -1.48 -0.20 -12.44
CA ARG A 340 -2.72 0.51 -12.78
C ARG A 340 -3.91 0.13 -11.91
N SER A 341 -3.84 -0.99 -11.18
CA SER A 341 -4.94 -1.51 -10.35
C SER A 341 -4.84 -1.11 -8.88
N ILE A 342 -3.88 -0.27 -8.51
CA ILE A 342 -3.66 0.11 -7.11
C ILE A 342 -4.48 1.35 -6.76
N ASP A 343 -5.43 1.19 -5.84
CA ASP A 343 -6.17 2.29 -5.21
C ASP A 343 -5.64 2.54 -3.79
N TYR A 344 -4.67 3.42 -3.68
CA TYR A 344 -4.01 3.74 -2.41
C TYR A 344 -4.97 4.33 -1.36
N GLY A 345 -6.01 5.05 -1.81
CA GLY A 345 -7.03 5.59 -0.91
C GLY A 345 -7.86 4.51 -0.24
N LYS A 346 -8.19 3.44 -0.99
CA LYS A 346 -8.87 2.25 -0.46
C LYS A 346 -8.07 1.58 0.64
N TYR A 347 -6.74 1.43 0.45
CA TYR A 347 -5.88 0.79 1.45
C TYR A 347 -5.75 1.63 2.72
N ALA A 348 -5.69 2.97 2.60
CA ALA A 348 -5.70 3.86 3.77
C ALA A 348 -6.95 3.67 4.62
N ALA A 349 -8.13 3.70 3.98
CA ALA A 349 -9.40 3.51 4.66
C ALA A 349 -9.51 2.11 5.30
N LEU A 350 -8.99 1.08 4.63
CA LEU A 350 -9.03 -0.28 5.16
C LEU A 350 -8.04 -0.47 6.32
N CYS A 351 -6.85 0.12 6.28
CA CYS A 351 -5.91 0.14 7.40
C CYS A 351 -6.53 0.75 8.66
N GLU A 352 -7.26 1.86 8.52
CA GLU A 352 -7.96 2.50 9.63
C GLU A 352 -9.02 1.56 10.24
N LYS A 353 -9.84 0.96 9.39
CA LYS A 353 -10.88 0.01 9.82
C LYS A 353 -10.30 -1.25 10.48
N LEU A 354 -9.20 -1.77 9.95
CA LEU A 354 -8.49 -2.93 10.50
C LEU A 354 -7.62 -2.59 11.70
N LYS A 355 -7.54 -1.31 12.09
CA LYS A 355 -6.66 -0.80 13.16
C LYS A 355 -5.19 -1.21 12.94
N VAL A 356 -4.76 -1.16 11.70
CA VAL A 356 -3.41 -1.49 11.26
C VAL A 356 -2.69 -0.21 10.85
N THR A 357 -1.50 0.00 11.37
CA THR A 357 -0.64 1.11 10.94
C THR A 357 -0.05 0.81 9.56
N SER A 358 0.23 1.85 8.77
CA SER A 358 0.76 1.72 7.40
C SER A 358 2.09 0.95 7.32
N ASP A 359 2.85 0.89 8.42
CA ASP A 359 4.10 0.14 8.52
C ASP A 359 3.91 -1.38 8.73
N ARG A 360 2.66 -1.84 8.91
CA ARG A 360 2.25 -3.27 8.95
C ARG A 360 1.46 -3.70 7.72
N LEU A 361 1.34 -2.83 6.72
CA LEU A 361 0.85 -3.14 5.39
C LEU A 361 2.02 -3.16 4.41
N LEU A 362 2.13 -4.22 3.63
CA LEU A 362 3.05 -4.33 2.50
C LEU A 362 2.26 -4.48 1.20
N LEU A 363 2.48 -3.58 0.24
CA LEU A 363 1.95 -3.70 -1.11
C LEU A 363 3.03 -4.34 -1.99
N VAL A 364 2.74 -5.49 -2.57
CA VAL A 364 3.66 -6.17 -3.50
C VAL A 364 3.17 -5.96 -4.92
N ASN A 365 4.02 -5.36 -5.76
CA ASN A 365 3.68 -5.11 -7.16
C ASN A 365 4.77 -5.65 -8.10
N SER A 366 4.38 -6.55 -9.00
CA SER A 366 5.33 -7.20 -9.92
C SER A 366 5.78 -6.34 -11.10
N ASP A 367 5.07 -5.24 -11.39
CA ASP A 367 5.35 -4.38 -12.53
C ASP A 367 6.26 -3.19 -12.19
N LEU A 368 6.52 -2.94 -10.90
CA LEU A 368 7.36 -1.82 -10.46
C LEU A 368 8.84 -2.23 -10.36
N SER A 369 9.72 -1.33 -10.78
CA SER A 369 11.16 -1.43 -10.47
C SER A 369 11.41 -1.18 -8.98
N VAL A 370 12.63 -1.42 -8.51
CA VAL A 370 13.04 -1.13 -7.13
C VAL A 370 12.91 0.36 -6.83
N GLU A 371 13.38 1.20 -7.74
CA GLU A 371 13.33 2.66 -7.62
C GLU A 371 11.89 3.20 -7.60
N GLU A 372 11.01 2.60 -8.41
CA GLU A 372 9.58 2.94 -8.40
C GLU A 372 8.92 2.52 -7.08
N CYS A 373 9.25 1.34 -6.54
CA CYS A 373 8.78 0.90 -5.23
C CYS A 373 9.18 1.88 -4.12
N GLU A 374 10.44 2.34 -4.12
CA GLU A 374 10.94 3.35 -3.17
C GLU A 374 10.19 4.68 -3.31
N GLY A 375 9.98 5.14 -4.55
CA GLY A 375 9.23 6.36 -4.85
C GLY A 375 7.78 6.28 -4.37
N VAL A 376 7.10 5.18 -4.64
CA VAL A 376 5.72 4.95 -4.20
C VAL A 376 5.64 4.83 -2.68
N SER A 377 6.59 4.13 -2.05
CA SER A 377 6.68 4.00 -0.59
C SER A 377 6.83 5.36 0.08
N TYR A 378 7.69 6.19 -0.46
CA TYR A 378 7.90 7.55 0.05
C TYR A 378 6.65 8.42 -0.09
N PHE A 379 6.01 8.38 -1.27
CA PHE A 379 4.86 9.22 -1.58
C PHE A 379 3.62 8.88 -0.75
N TRP A 380 3.32 7.59 -0.62
CA TRP A 380 2.09 7.11 0.03
C TRP A 380 2.27 6.71 1.49
N ASN A 381 3.51 6.72 1.99
CA ASN A 381 3.85 6.25 3.33
C ASN A 381 3.35 4.81 3.60
N TYR A 382 3.40 3.97 2.59
CA TYR A 382 3.20 2.52 2.67
C TYR A 382 4.53 1.81 2.39
N ARG A 383 4.66 0.57 2.86
CA ARG A 383 5.73 -0.30 2.37
C ARG A 383 5.32 -0.84 1.01
N VAL A 384 6.18 -0.69 0.02
CA VAL A 384 5.97 -1.23 -1.32
C VAL A 384 7.19 -2.05 -1.71
N ALA A 385 6.94 -3.24 -2.25
CA ALA A 385 7.98 -4.15 -2.73
C ALA A 385 7.63 -4.68 -4.12
N ASN A 386 8.64 -5.15 -4.82
CA ASN A 386 8.48 -6.04 -5.98
C ASN A 386 8.98 -7.44 -5.65
N CYS A 387 9.02 -8.33 -6.64
CA CYS A 387 9.47 -9.72 -6.42
C CYS A 387 10.93 -9.80 -5.94
N ALA A 388 11.78 -8.83 -6.26
CA ALA A 388 13.18 -8.82 -5.84
C ALA A 388 13.38 -8.35 -4.39
N THR A 389 12.51 -7.48 -3.89
CA THR A 389 12.67 -6.83 -2.58
C THR A 389 11.72 -7.35 -1.51
N ILE A 390 10.72 -8.16 -1.86
CA ILE A 390 9.66 -8.60 -0.95
C ILE A 390 10.20 -9.27 0.33
N THR A 391 11.19 -10.15 0.22
CA THR A 391 11.73 -10.87 1.38
C THR A 391 12.35 -9.90 2.39
N GLY A 392 13.20 -8.97 1.93
CA GLY A 392 13.79 -7.96 2.79
C GLY A 392 12.77 -7.01 3.40
N GLU A 393 11.76 -6.59 2.64
CA GLU A 393 10.70 -5.72 3.16
C GLU A 393 9.80 -6.41 4.18
N LEU A 394 9.48 -7.69 4.00
CA LEU A 394 8.76 -8.50 4.99
C LEU A 394 9.58 -8.64 6.29
N GLU A 395 10.87 -8.98 6.18
CA GLU A 395 11.77 -9.08 7.33
C GLU A 395 11.83 -7.76 8.10
N ASN A 396 12.06 -6.65 7.42
CA ASN A 396 12.11 -5.32 8.00
C ASN A 396 10.77 -4.92 8.65
N MET A 397 9.65 -5.28 8.03
CA MET A 397 8.32 -5.02 8.56
C MET A 397 8.08 -5.77 9.88
N VAL A 398 8.45 -7.05 9.94
CA VAL A 398 8.23 -7.90 11.11
C VAL A 398 9.22 -7.54 12.22
N ALA A 399 10.51 -7.43 11.93
CA ALA A 399 11.55 -7.14 12.92
C ALA A 399 11.28 -5.83 13.66
N LYS A 400 10.96 -4.76 12.94
CA LYS A 400 10.64 -3.45 13.54
C LYS A 400 9.49 -3.51 14.55
N GLN A 401 8.50 -4.39 14.32
CA GLN A 401 7.34 -4.52 15.21
C GLN A 401 7.61 -5.44 16.40
N ILE A 402 8.49 -6.42 16.27
CA ILE A 402 8.83 -7.34 17.36
C ILE A 402 9.81 -6.68 18.32
N GLU A 403 10.83 -5.96 17.85
CA GLU A 403 11.79 -5.24 18.68
C GLU A 403 11.13 -4.17 19.58
N THR A 404 10.11 -3.50 19.08
CA THR A 404 9.34 -2.52 19.86
C THR A 404 8.58 -3.15 21.03
N ALA A 405 8.22 -4.43 20.94
CA ALA A 405 7.57 -5.14 22.04
C ALA A 405 8.54 -5.60 23.13
N GLY A 406 9.78 -5.96 22.75
CA GLY A 406 10.82 -6.37 23.71
C GLY A 406 11.35 -5.23 24.60
N LYS A 407 11.23 -3.98 24.14
CA LYS A 407 11.67 -2.78 24.88
C LYS A 407 10.61 -2.23 25.84
N ALA A 408 9.39 -2.77 25.85
CA ALA A 408 8.28 -2.32 26.69
C ALA A 408 8.18 -3.07 28.04
N VAL A 409 9.17 -3.88 28.42
CA VAL A 409 9.25 -4.40 29.78
C VAL A 409 10.10 -3.44 30.61
N PRO A 410 9.52 -2.63 31.51
CA PRO A 410 10.33 -1.87 32.46
C PRO A 410 11.04 -2.87 33.36
N SER A 411 12.36 -2.76 33.43
CA SER A 411 13.12 -3.37 34.52
C SER A 411 12.61 -2.76 35.83
N THR A 412 11.81 -3.51 36.55
CA THR A 412 11.54 -3.22 37.96
C THR A 412 12.73 -3.74 38.76
N ASP A 413 13.69 -2.88 39.04
CA ASP A 413 14.54 -2.97 40.22
C ASP A 413 13.88 -2.25 41.38
#